data_409873d2025586600c69903e04c4b5d3
#
_entry.id   409873d2025586600c69903e04c4b5d3
#
_cell.length_a   1.000
_cell.length_b   1.000
_cell.length_c   1.000
_cell.angle_alpha   90.00
_cell.angle_beta   90.00
_cell.angle_gamma   90.00
#
_symmetry.space_group_name_H-M   'P 1'
#
loop_
_entity.id
_entity.type
_entity.pdbx_description
1 polymer ?
#
loop_
_entity_poly.entity_id
_entity_poly.type
_entity_poly.pdbx_seq_one_letter_code
_entity_poly.pdbx_strand_id
1 'polypeptide(L)'
;MDHTDEYIKEISEKIDSKKEYYVEISNKIWEFAEPRFQEYRSSELLQHVLKQAGFSIKADLAGEKTAFIAEYGSGKPVIAFLGEFDALPGLSQKADVAERIPVHTDSCGHGCGHQLIGTGTLASAIALKDFMKEHNLQGTIRYYGCPAEENAGGKAFLVRDGYFNDCDLALCWHPEQGRRACYGSTKANFRVFFTFHGTPAHASMCPELGRSALDAVELMDVGVNYMREHMIDEARIHYAITDTGGDAPNVVQSRAQVLYAIRAPKITQVKELYNRVCNIARGAALMTETTVEIRQVAAYSNLISSKILADHMNAYLEKLGPITYTEEEYAYAQKFQQSLSDQDKNQLPTIARDYFGPKAAEVIKKPIFEPMAYQNLYSDLKYSTDVGDVSWLVPTVHLNIPTFAAGTALHSWQAVAQGKSSIAHKGMLYAARIMALTAIDFLQKPELVNKAREELTETLNGETYPDPLPGDLKPEVW
;
A
#
# COMPACT_ATOMS: atom_id res chain seq x y z
N MET A 1 1.04 6.58 37.70
CA MET A 1 -0.18 7.33 37.33
C MET A 1 -0.41 7.10 35.85
N ASP A 2 -1.64 6.92 35.44
CA ASP A 2 -1.97 6.79 34.02
C ASP A 2 -2.01 8.21 33.42
N HIS A 3 -0.96 8.58 32.69
CA HIS A 3 -0.85 9.89 32.02
C HIS A 3 -1.49 9.90 30.63
N THR A 4 -2.26 8.89 30.28
CA THR A 4 -2.76 8.70 28.92
C THR A 4 -3.55 9.89 28.40
N ASP A 5 -4.45 10.45 29.21
CA ASP A 5 -5.27 11.62 28.79
C ASP A 5 -4.44 12.89 28.60
N GLU A 6 -3.38 13.05 29.39
CA GLU A 6 -2.40 14.14 29.25
C GLU A 6 -1.63 14.02 27.94
N TYR A 7 -1.12 12.81 27.61
CA TYR A 7 -0.40 12.55 26.36
C TYR A 7 -1.30 12.71 25.13
N ILE A 8 -2.56 12.26 25.21
CA ILE A 8 -3.55 12.48 24.16
C ILE A 8 -3.71 13.96 23.86
N LYS A 9 -3.88 14.78 24.92
CA LYS A 9 -4.02 16.23 24.79
C LYS A 9 -2.76 16.83 24.18
N GLU A 10 -1.59 16.52 24.72
CA GLU A 10 -0.32 17.08 24.28
C GLU A 10 0.00 16.75 22.81
N ILE A 11 -0.12 15.50 22.40
CA ILE A 11 0.10 15.07 21.00
C ILE A 11 -0.92 15.74 20.08
N SER A 12 -2.19 15.84 20.51
CA SER A 12 -3.21 16.52 19.71
C SER A 12 -2.86 18.00 19.51
N GLU A 13 -2.45 18.71 20.55
CA GLU A 13 -2.04 20.11 20.46
C GLU A 13 -0.81 20.31 19.56
N LYS A 14 0.20 19.43 19.64
CA LYS A 14 1.39 19.47 18.77
C LYS A 14 1.01 19.30 17.29
N ILE A 15 0.10 18.40 16.97
CA ILE A 15 -0.35 18.15 15.60
C ILE A 15 -1.25 19.31 15.14
N ASP A 16 -2.21 19.74 15.96
CA ASP A 16 -3.19 20.77 15.60
C ASP A 16 -2.52 22.15 15.42
N SER A 17 -1.48 22.46 16.18
CA SER A 17 -0.70 23.70 16.01
C SER A 17 -0.04 23.87 14.66
N LYS A 18 0.20 22.74 13.93
CA LYS A 18 0.81 22.69 12.60
C LYS A 18 -0.15 22.17 11.53
N LYS A 19 -1.44 22.11 11.82
CA LYS A 19 -2.46 21.49 10.95
C LYS A 19 -2.41 22.04 9.52
N GLU A 20 -2.47 23.35 9.35
CA GLU A 20 -2.49 23.97 8.02
C GLU A 20 -1.20 23.68 7.23
N TYR A 21 -0.06 23.61 7.90
CA TYR A 21 1.21 23.23 7.30
C TYR A 21 1.21 21.79 6.76
N TYR A 22 0.69 20.84 7.54
CA TYR A 22 0.57 19.45 7.08
C TYR A 22 -0.44 19.31 5.93
N VAL A 23 -1.55 20.04 5.98
CA VAL A 23 -2.55 20.09 4.89
C VAL A 23 -1.89 20.61 3.60
N GLU A 24 -1.07 21.66 3.69
CA GLU A 24 -0.35 22.19 2.52
C GLU A 24 0.63 21.18 1.93
N ILE A 25 1.38 20.45 2.76
CA ILE A 25 2.30 19.39 2.30
C ILE A 25 1.53 18.31 1.56
N SER A 26 0.45 17.77 2.15
CA SER A 26 -0.38 16.76 1.52
C SER A 26 -0.96 17.23 0.19
N ASN A 27 -1.45 18.47 0.13
CA ASN A 27 -2.00 19.06 -1.09
C ASN A 27 -0.94 19.22 -2.19
N LYS A 28 0.30 19.57 -1.85
CA LYS A 28 1.41 19.63 -2.81
C LYS A 28 1.75 18.26 -3.38
N ILE A 29 1.85 17.22 -2.53
CA ILE A 29 2.11 15.86 -2.98
C ILE A 29 0.96 15.37 -3.88
N TRP A 30 -0.29 15.68 -3.51
CA TRP A 30 -1.46 15.39 -4.34
C TRP A 30 -1.35 16.04 -5.73
N GLU A 31 -0.87 17.28 -5.81
CA GLU A 31 -0.68 18.01 -7.07
C GLU A 31 0.50 17.48 -7.88
N PHE A 32 1.55 16.99 -7.23
CA PHE A 32 2.69 16.37 -7.91
C PHE A 32 2.27 15.08 -8.61
N ALA A 33 1.48 14.25 -7.96
CA ALA A 33 0.93 13.00 -8.48
C ALA A 33 1.97 12.17 -9.26
N GLU A 34 3.13 11.94 -8.66
CA GLU A 34 4.27 11.28 -9.28
C GLU A 34 4.13 9.75 -9.16
N PRO A 35 4.31 8.99 -10.26
CA PRO A 35 4.18 7.54 -10.22
C PRO A 35 5.43 6.87 -9.63
N ARG A 36 5.31 5.57 -9.36
CA ARG A 36 6.36 4.71 -8.78
C ARG A 36 7.77 4.99 -9.30
N PHE A 37 8.74 5.08 -8.40
CA PHE A 37 10.16 5.37 -8.64
C PHE A 37 10.46 6.72 -9.33
N GLN A 38 9.44 7.57 -9.49
CA GLN A 38 9.56 8.90 -10.09
C GLN A 38 9.05 10.01 -9.14
N GLU A 39 8.86 9.70 -7.86
CA GLU A 39 8.31 10.57 -6.82
C GLU A 39 9.35 11.60 -6.33
N TYR A 40 10.09 12.23 -7.24
CA TYR A 40 11.23 13.09 -6.91
C TYR A 40 10.85 14.32 -6.07
N ARG A 41 9.80 15.06 -6.50
CA ARG A 41 9.35 16.27 -5.79
C ARG A 41 8.71 15.94 -4.45
N SER A 42 7.95 14.85 -4.41
CA SER A 42 7.28 14.36 -3.19
C SER A 42 8.33 13.94 -2.16
N SER A 43 9.31 13.14 -2.57
CA SER A 43 10.43 12.71 -1.73
C SER A 43 11.26 13.91 -1.23
N GLU A 44 11.64 14.84 -2.12
CA GLU A 44 12.42 16.04 -1.76
C GLU A 44 11.67 16.92 -0.75
N LEU A 45 10.34 17.12 -0.94
CA LEU A 45 9.51 17.89 -0.03
C LEU A 45 9.49 17.26 1.36
N LEU A 46 9.25 15.95 1.45
CA LEU A 46 9.19 15.23 2.73
C LEU A 46 10.55 15.25 3.43
N GLN A 47 11.65 15.00 2.71
CA GLN A 47 13.01 15.10 3.25
C GLN A 47 13.32 16.49 3.78
N HIS A 48 12.97 17.54 3.02
CA HIS A 48 13.18 18.93 3.41
C HIS A 48 12.47 19.26 4.74
N VAL A 49 11.19 18.89 4.86
CA VAL A 49 10.39 19.15 6.06
C VAL A 49 10.98 18.41 7.27
N LEU A 50 11.33 17.13 7.12
CA LEU A 50 11.92 16.34 8.21
C LEU A 50 13.29 16.87 8.63
N LYS A 51 14.11 17.29 7.67
CA LYS A 51 15.41 17.93 7.95
C LYS A 51 15.23 19.24 8.73
N GLN A 52 14.28 20.08 8.34
CA GLN A 52 13.95 21.31 9.09
C GLN A 52 13.42 21.01 10.49
N ALA A 53 12.70 19.90 10.67
CA ALA A 53 12.25 19.44 11.99
C ALA A 53 13.38 18.84 12.84
N GLY A 54 14.60 18.70 12.32
CA GLY A 54 15.79 18.23 13.07
C GLY A 54 16.11 16.76 12.92
N PHE A 55 15.54 16.07 11.94
CA PHE A 55 15.93 14.69 11.59
C PHE A 55 17.21 14.69 10.73
N SER A 56 18.03 13.67 10.90
CA SER A 56 19.11 13.33 9.97
C SER A 56 18.56 12.54 8.79
N ILE A 57 18.98 12.86 7.58
CA ILE A 57 18.46 12.24 6.34
C ILE A 57 19.53 11.34 5.73
N LYS A 58 19.11 10.11 5.36
CA LYS A 58 19.85 9.20 4.49
C LYS A 58 18.96 8.87 3.29
N ALA A 59 19.38 9.28 2.10
CA ALA A 59 18.62 9.12 0.85
C ALA A 59 19.29 8.12 -0.11
N ASP A 60 18.64 7.87 -1.26
CA ASP A 60 19.10 6.96 -2.33
C ASP A 60 19.30 5.51 -1.80
N LEU A 61 18.28 4.94 -1.20
CA LEU A 61 18.36 3.64 -0.52
C LEU A 61 18.02 2.50 -1.49
N ALA A 62 18.68 1.37 -1.36
CA ALA A 62 18.41 0.14 -2.12
C ALA A 62 18.36 0.32 -3.66
N GLY A 63 19.01 1.37 -4.19
CA GLY A 63 18.92 1.74 -5.60
C GLY A 63 17.68 2.55 -5.98
N GLU A 64 16.82 2.86 -5.04
CA GLU A 64 15.64 3.72 -5.21
C GLU A 64 15.99 5.17 -4.89
N LYS A 65 16.03 6.02 -5.93
CA LYS A 65 16.42 7.43 -5.79
C LYS A 65 15.48 8.27 -4.94
N THR A 66 14.24 7.81 -4.78
CA THR A 66 13.19 8.49 -4.05
C THR A 66 12.96 7.91 -2.65
N ALA A 67 13.62 6.79 -2.32
CA ALA A 67 13.59 6.21 -0.97
C ALA A 67 14.58 6.92 -0.03
N PHE A 68 14.15 7.13 1.22
CA PHE A 68 14.99 7.75 2.24
C PHE A 68 14.60 7.34 3.66
N ILE A 69 15.53 7.52 4.59
CA ILE A 69 15.28 7.43 6.04
C ILE A 69 15.56 8.79 6.66
N ALA A 70 14.63 9.24 7.50
CA ALA A 70 14.84 10.38 8.38
C ALA A 70 14.87 9.87 9.83
N GLU A 71 15.98 10.08 10.54
CA GLU A 71 16.21 9.52 11.87
C GLU A 71 16.35 10.63 12.92
N TYR A 72 15.76 10.40 14.10
CA TYR A 72 15.89 11.23 15.28
C TYR A 72 16.02 10.37 16.55
N GLY A 73 16.82 10.84 17.51
CA GLY A 73 17.07 10.16 18.78
C GLY A 73 18.23 9.20 18.70
N SER A 74 18.38 8.36 19.70
CA SER A 74 19.42 7.33 19.76
C SER A 74 19.07 6.23 20.75
N GLY A 75 19.63 5.03 20.54
CA GLY A 75 19.37 3.87 21.37
C GLY A 75 18.08 3.13 21.00
N LYS A 76 17.68 2.22 21.88
CA LYS A 76 16.51 1.34 21.71
C LYS A 76 15.32 1.84 22.51
N PRO A 77 14.08 1.56 22.05
CA PRO A 77 13.75 0.86 20.81
C PRO A 77 13.91 1.75 19.58
N VAL A 78 14.09 1.13 18.40
CA VAL A 78 14.03 1.78 17.09
C VAL A 78 12.66 1.55 16.49
N ILE A 79 11.87 2.60 16.34
CA ILE A 79 10.51 2.55 15.81
C ILE A 79 10.48 3.13 14.40
N ALA A 80 10.06 2.30 13.43
CA ALA A 80 9.88 2.68 12.04
C ALA A 80 8.47 3.22 11.79
N PHE A 81 8.38 4.35 11.13
CA PHE A 81 7.16 4.96 10.61
C PHE A 81 7.20 4.88 9.08
N LEU A 82 6.27 4.15 8.46
CA LEU A 82 6.28 3.90 7.01
C LEU A 82 5.39 4.91 6.29
N GLY A 83 5.97 5.77 5.47
CA GLY A 83 5.27 6.81 4.71
C GLY A 83 5.35 6.56 3.21
N GLU A 84 4.22 6.35 2.56
CA GLU A 84 4.06 6.15 1.12
C GLU A 84 3.63 7.46 0.46
N PHE A 85 4.00 7.67 -0.84
CA PHE A 85 3.72 8.92 -1.53
C PHE A 85 3.66 8.81 -3.06
N ASP A 86 3.61 7.59 -3.60
CA ASP A 86 3.45 7.35 -5.04
C ASP A 86 1.99 7.46 -5.50
N ALA A 87 1.78 7.79 -6.78
CA ALA A 87 0.48 7.96 -7.42
C ALA A 87 0.25 6.93 -8.52
N LEU A 88 -1.02 6.73 -8.87
CA LEU A 88 -1.46 5.76 -9.87
C LEU A 88 -1.62 6.41 -11.26
N PRO A 89 -1.14 5.76 -12.34
CA PRO A 89 -1.33 6.22 -13.71
C PRO A 89 -2.80 6.27 -14.12
N GLY A 90 -3.16 7.21 -15.00
CA GLY A 90 -4.48 7.32 -15.61
C GLY A 90 -5.61 7.79 -14.69
N LEU A 91 -5.28 8.25 -13.48
CA LEU A 91 -6.25 8.69 -12.47
C LEU A 91 -6.27 10.20 -12.23
N SER A 92 -5.71 11.01 -13.15
CA SER A 92 -5.80 12.46 -13.04
C SER A 92 -7.25 12.92 -12.90
N GLN A 93 -7.52 13.77 -11.89
CA GLN A 93 -8.88 14.18 -11.54
C GLN A 93 -8.88 15.55 -10.87
N LYS A 94 -9.91 16.36 -11.13
CA LYS A 94 -10.13 17.63 -10.43
C LYS A 94 -10.56 17.37 -8.98
N ALA A 95 -9.94 18.10 -8.04
CA ALA A 95 -10.29 18.01 -6.62
C ALA A 95 -11.70 18.55 -6.34
N ASP A 96 -12.35 17.98 -5.32
CA ASP A 96 -13.64 18.42 -4.75
C ASP A 96 -14.83 18.48 -5.73
N VAL A 97 -14.76 17.70 -6.81
CA VAL A 97 -15.83 17.61 -7.82
C VAL A 97 -16.34 16.17 -7.89
N ALA A 98 -17.63 15.96 -7.61
CA ALA A 98 -18.27 14.65 -7.66
C ALA A 98 -18.67 14.23 -9.09
N GLU A 99 -17.84 14.56 -10.05
CA GLU A 99 -17.92 14.22 -11.48
C GLU A 99 -16.53 13.83 -11.99
N ARG A 100 -16.46 12.93 -12.96
CA ARG A 100 -15.20 12.53 -13.58
C ARG A 100 -14.69 13.62 -14.51
N ILE A 101 -13.76 14.44 -14.03
CA ILE A 101 -13.14 15.53 -14.77
C ILE A 101 -11.60 15.40 -14.66
N PRO A 102 -10.93 14.68 -15.57
CA PRO A 102 -9.48 14.63 -15.62
C PRO A 102 -8.89 16.04 -15.80
N VAL A 103 -7.83 16.37 -15.04
CA VAL A 103 -7.10 17.64 -15.22
C VAL A 103 -6.20 17.55 -16.45
N HIS A 104 -5.53 16.42 -16.61
CA HIS A 104 -4.71 16.11 -17.77
C HIS A 104 -4.98 14.68 -18.23
N THR A 105 -5.09 14.47 -19.54
CA THR A 105 -5.26 13.14 -20.12
C THR A 105 -4.03 12.28 -19.77
N ASP A 106 -4.25 11.03 -19.39
CA ASP A 106 -3.24 10.02 -19.09
C ASP A 106 -2.25 10.37 -17.94
N SER A 107 -2.52 11.43 -17.16
CA SER A 107 -1.73 11.79 -15.99
C SER A 107 -2.13 10.96 -14.75
N CYS A 108 -1.22 10.93 -13.76
CA CYS A 108 -1.43 10.20 -12.52
C CYS A 108 -2.35 10.93 -11.54
N GLY A 109 -2.84 10.19 -10.54
CA GLY A 109 -3.61 10.72 -9.43
C GLY A 109 -3.50 9.82 -8.19
N HIS A 110 -3.62 10.41 -7.00
CA HIS A 110 -3.55 9.68 -5.73
C HIS A 110 -4.86 8.94 -5.43
N GLY A 111 -5.11 7.85 -6.19
CA GLY A 111 -6.29 7.01 -6.04
C GLY A 111 -6.28 6.11 -4.80
N CYS A 112 -5.15 5.96 -4.13
CA CYS A 112 -4.98 5.22 -2.89
C CYS A 112 -4.76 6.13 -1.66
N GLY A 113 -4.59 7.44 -1.89
CA GLY A 113 -4.40 8.42 -0.82
C GLY A 113 -2.99 8.43 -0.21
N HIS A 114 -1.96 8.00 -0.94
CA HIS A 114 -0.58 7.94 -0.45
C HIS A 114 -0.02 9.32 -0.05
N GLN A 115 -0.47 10.43 -0.66
CA GLN A 115 -0.13 11.77 -0.18
C GLN A 115 -0.57 12.02 1.27
N LEU A 116 -1.70 11.41 1.69
CA LEU A 116 -2.18 11.46 3.07
C LEU A 116 -1.31 10.57 3.96
N ILE A 117 -0.92 9.37 3.46
CA ILE A 117 -0.08 8.41 4.19
C ILE A 117 1.27 9.04 4.50
N GLY A 118 1.98 9.52 3.49
CA GLY A 118 3.29 10.15 3.66
C GLY A 118 3.24 11.33 4.63
N THR A 119 2.24 12.20 4.48
CA THR A 119 2.12 13.40 5.31
C THR A 119 1.64 13.10 6.73
N GLY A 120 0.66 12.21 6.91
CA GLY A 120 0.18 11.80 8.24
C GLY A 120 1.25 11.11 9.06
N THR A 121 2.02 10.24 8.42
CA THR A 121 3.19 9.58 9.01
C THR A 121 4.29 10.59 9.39
N LEU A 122 4.55 11.59 8.53
CA LEU A 122 5.47 12.71 8.82
C LEU A 122 5.01 13.51 10.04
N ALA A 123 3.73 13.86 10.10
CA ALA A 123 3.14 14.62 11.24
C ALA A 123 3.28 13.83 12.55
N SER A 124 3.07 12.50 12.50
CA SER A 124 3.28 11.61 13.63
C SER A 124 4.73 11.63 14.13
N ALA A 125 5.69 11.45 13.22
CA ALA A 125 7.12 11.42 13.55
C ALA A 125 7.58 12.76 14.16
N ILE A 126 7.13 13.90 13.61
CA ILE A 126 7.48 15.24 14.13
C ILE A 126 6.87 15.46 15.52
N ALA A 127 5.60 15.13 15.72
CA ALA A 127 4.93 15.30 17.01
C ALA A 127 5.58 14.42 18.10
N LEU A 128 5.89 13.18 17.77
CA LEU A 128 6.59 12.27 18.65
C LEU A 128 8.01 12.75 18.99
N LYS A 129 8.75 13.25 18.00
CA LYS A 129 10.08 13.85 18.23
C LYS A 129 10.00 15.04 19.20
N ASP A 130 9.02 15.93 19.03
CA ASP A 130 8.83 17.07 19.94
C ASP A 130 8.50 16.59 21.37
N PHE A 131 7.63 15.57 21.48
CA PHE A 131 7.30 14.92 22.77
C PHE A 131 8.50 14.26 23.42
N MET A 132 9.29 13.46 22.67
CA MET A 132 10.51 12.82 23.18
C MET A 132 11.49 13.85 23.74
N LYS A 133 11.67 14.98 23.07
CA LYS A 133 12.55 16.06 23.51
C LYS A 133 12.08 16.68 24.84
N GLU A 134 10.79 16.96 24.97
CA GLU A 134 10.19 17.61 26.15
C GLU A 134 10.19 16.68 27.37
N HIS A 135 9.98 15.37 27.16
CA HIS A 135 9.96 14.35 28.22
C HIS A 135 11.29 13.61 28.42
N ASN A 136 12.36 13.99 27.71
CA ASN A 136 13.66 13.33 27.74
C ASN A 136 13.57 11.79 27.51
N LEU A 137 12.68 11.35 26.61
CA LEU A 137 12.53 9.94 26.30
C LEU A 137 13.70 9.45 25.42
N GLN A 138 14.21 8.30 25.79
CA GLN A 138 15.24 7.59 25.02
C GLN A 138 14.60 6.72 23.95
N GLY A 139 15.32 6.48 22.86
CA GLY A 139 14.92 5.66 21.73
C GLY A 139 15.20 6.35 20.42
N THR A 140 14.99 5.63 19.34
CA THR A 140 15.19 6.11 17.97
C THR A 140 13.86 6.04 17.21
N ILE A 141 13.51 7.10 16.53
CA ILE A 141 12.40 7.11 15.59
C ILE A 141 12.93 7.31 14.18
N ARG A 142 12.44 6.51 13.24
CA ARG A 142 12.79 6.59 11.83
C ARG A 142 11.53 6.75 10.98
N TYR A 143 11.47 7.83 10.23
CA TYR A 143 10.53 7.93 9.12
C TYR A 143 11.19 7.30 7.89
N TYR A 144 10.54 6.28 7.34
CA TYR A 144 10.91 5.68 6.06
C TYR A 144 10.06 6.30 4.96
N GLY A 145 10.68 7.04 4.05
CA GLY A 145 10.05 7.43 2.80
C GLY A 145 10.05 6.24 1.86
N CYS A 146 8.87 5.66 1.68
CA CYS A 146 8.66 4.41 0.95
C CYS A 146 8.02 4.69 -0.41
N PRO A 147 8.79 4.79 -1.51
CA PRO A 147 8.24 4.94 -2.85
C PRO A 147 7.66 3.64 -3.39
N ALA A 148 6.93 3.75 -4.49
CA ALA A 148 6.58 2.65 -5.39
C ALA A 148 5.83 1.49 -4.73
N GLU A 149 4.98 1.75 -3.74
CA GLU A 149 4.09 0.72 -3.17
C GLU A 149 3.19 0.15 -4.25
N GLU A 150 2.63 1.04 -5.08
CA GLU A 150 1.74 0.69 -6.18
C GLU A 150 2.49 -0.07 -7.28
N ASN A 151 2.26 -1.35 -7.33
CA ASN A 151 2.74 -2.27 -8.36
C ASN A 151 4.22 -2.66 -8.35
N ALA A 152 5.12 -1.97 -7.64
CA ALA A 152 6.55 -2.27 -7.70
C ALA A 152 7.13 -2.86 -6.40
N GLY A 153 6.57 -2.50 -5.23
CA GLY A 153 7.00 -3.07 -3.95
C GLY A 153 8.33 -2.51 -3.45
N GLY A 154 8.44 -1.18 -3.36
CA GLY A 154 9.68 -0.51 -2.94
C GLY A 154 10.21 -0.99 -1.60
N LYS A 155 9.32 -1.25 -0.61
CA LYS A 155 9.76 -1.74 0.71
C LYS A 155 10.46 -3.10 0.66
N ALA A 156 10.14 -3.96 -0.31
CA ALA A 156 10.82 -5.25 -0.46
C ALA A 156 12.32 -5.06 -0.80
N PHE A 157 12.68 -4.06 -1.59
CA PHE A 157 14.09 -3.72 -1.85
C PHE A 157 14.80 -3.18 -0.61
N LEU A 158 14.12 -2.33 0.17
CA LEU A 158 14.67 -1.83 1.44
C LEU A 158 14.89 -2.96 2.45
N VAL A 159 13.98 -3.93 2.51
CA VAL A 159 14.10 -5.13 3.36
C VAL A 159 15.26 -5.98 2.90
N ARG A 160 15.35 -6.32 1.61
CA ARG A 160 16.45 -7.10 1.04
C ARG A 160 17.82 -6.51 1.36
N ASP A 161 17.96 -5.18 1.27
CA ASP A 161 19.21 -4.48 1.51
C ASP A 161 19.45 -4.17 3.00
N GLY A 162 18.61 -4.70 3.92
CA GLY A 162 18.83 -4.72 5.36
C GLY A 162 18.46 -3.45 6.11
N TYR A 163 17.73 -2.51 5.50
CA TYR A 163 17.41 -1.23 6.14
C TYR A 163 16.44 -1.33 7.33
N PHE A 164 15.84 -2.49 7.56
CA PHE A 164 14.94 -2.77 8.69
C PHE A 164 15.56 -3.69 9.76
N ASN A 165 16.78 -4.22 9.57
CA ASN A 165 17.35 -5.25 10.41
C ASN A 165 17.53 -4.85 11.89
N ASP A 166 17.70 -3.58 12.17
CA ASP A 166 17.87 -3.03 13.52
C ASP A 166 16.60 -2.36 14.08
N CYS A 167 15.49 -2.35 13.34
CA CYS A 167 14.20 -1.86 13.82
C CYS A 167 13.57 -2.81 14.83
N ASP A 168 12.87 -2.26 15.81
CA ASP A 168 12.16 -3.00 16.85
C ASP A 168 10.67 -3.13 16.56
N LEU A 169 10.07 -2.12 15.95
CA LEU A 169 8.64 -2.03 15.57
C LEU A 169 8.48 -1.25 14.28
N ALA A 170 7.39 -1.53 13.54
CA ALA A 170 6.97 -0.74 12.39
C ALA A 170 5.50 -0.35 12.50
N LEU A 171 5.21 0.93 12.27
CA LEU A 171 3.88 1.52 12.30
C LEU A 171 3.56 2.10 10.93
N CYS A 172 2.40 1.76 10.39
CA CYS A 172 1.87 2.35 9.16
C CYS A 172 0.36 2.56 9.28
N TRP A 173 -0.19 3.33 8.34
CA TRP A 173 -1.62 3.55 8.26
C TRP A 173 -2.08 3.66 6.81
N HIS A 174 -3.39 3.49 6.56
CA HIS A 174 -3.96 3.59 5.23
C HIS A 174 -5.35 4.21 5.27
N PRO A 175 -5.69 5.07 4.28
CA PRO A 175 -7.06 5.49 3.99
C PRO A 175 -7.97 4.29 3.74
N GLU A 176 -9.09 4.21 4.46
CA GLU A 176 -10.03 3.09 4.37
C GLU A 176 -11.46 3.48 4.76
N GLN A 177 -12.36 2.51 4.84
CA GLN A 177 -13.78 2.72 5.14
C GLN A 177 -14.10 2.82 6.63
N GLY A 178 -13.19 2.39 7.51
CA GLY A 178 -13.48 2.34 8.94
C GLY A 178 -12.23 2.56 9.79
N ARG A 179 -12.44 2.94 11.06
CA ARG A 179 -11.36 3.11 12.04
C ARG A 179 -11.03 1.79 12.70
N ARG A 180 -9.83 1.27 12.49
CA ARG A 180 -9.31 0.10 13.21
C ARG A 180 -7.80 -0.04 13.01
N ALA A 181 -7.11 -0.58 14.00
CA ALA A 181 -5.84 -1.23 13.76
C ALA A 181 -6.10 -2.67 13.29
N CYS A 182 -5.50 -3.05 12.15
CA CYS A 182 -5.76 -4.35 11.54
C CYS A 182 -4.99 -5.45 12.26
N TYR A 183 -5.69 -6.56 12.53
CA TYR A 183 -5.06 -7.82 12.89
C TYR A 183 -5.47 -8.86 11.83
N GLY A 184 -4.48 -9.31 11.03
CA GLY A 184 -4.76 -10.21 9.92
C GLY A 184 -3.59 -10.30 8.96
N SER A 185 -3.83 -10.87 7.78
CA SER A 185 -2.83 -11.02 6.71
C SER A 185 -3.32 -10.38 5.42
N THR A 186 -2.39 -10.00 4.55
CA THR A 186 -2.64 -9.62 3.16
C THR A 186 -2.20 -10.75 2.24
N LYS A 187 -2.49 -10.65 0.95
CA LYS A 187 -1.99 -11.63 -0.02
C LYS A 187 -0.58 -11.28 -0.48
N ALA A 188 0.28 -12.29 -0.54
CA ALA A 188 1.54 -12.21 -1.27
C ALA A 188 1.26 -12.09 -2.78
N ASN A 189 2.18 -11.47 -3.52
CA ASN A 189 2.00 -11.19 -4.94
C ASN A 189 3.34 -11.19 -5.69
N PHE A 190 3.35 -11.80 -6.90
CA PHE A 190 4.42 -11.65 -7.88
C PHE A 190 3.88 -10.95 -9.13
N ARG A 191 4.71 -10.07 -9.72
CA ARG A 191 4.49 -9.50 -11.04
C ARG A 191 5.58 -9.95 -11.98
N VAL A 192 5.18 -10.50 -13.13
CA VAL A 192 6.09 -11.20 -14.06
C VAL A 192 5.72 -10.86 -15.48
N PHE A 193 6.67 -10.35 -16.25
CA PHE A 193 6.57 -10.28 -17.70
C PHE A 193 6.97 -11.61 -18.33
N PHE A 194 6.17 -12.05 -19.27
CA PHE A 194 6.49 -13.12 -20.21
C PHE A 194 6.55 -12.50 -21.61
N THR A 195 7.76 -12.47 -22.18
CA THR A 195 8.00 -11.91 -23.51
C THR A 195 8.33 -13.06 -24.46
N PHE A 196 7.47 -13.25 -25.45
CA PHE A 196 7.69 -14.27 -26.48
C PHE A 196 8.38 -13.65 -27.69
N HIS A 197 9.29 -14.44 -28.28
CA HIS A 197 10.04 -14.07 -29.48
C HIS A 197 9.82 -15.14 -30.53
N GLY A 198 9.31 -14.73 -31.70
CA GLY A 198 8.98 -15.57 -32.83
C GLY A 198 9.71 -15.13 -34.10
N THR A 199 9.21 -15.54 -35.24
CA THR A 199 9.74 -15.22 -36.59
C THR A 199 8.69 -14.50 -37.42
N PRO A 200 8.96 -13.27 -37.92
CA PRO A 200 8.02 -12.57 -38.76
C PRO A 200 7.91 -13.20 -40.16
N ALA A 201 6.71 -13.10 -40.72
CA ALA A 201 6.46 -13.52 -42.10
C ALA A 201 5.25 -12.73 -42.65
N HIS A 202 5.10 -12.74 -43.97
CA HIS A 202 3.88 -12.25 -44.58
C HIS A 202 2.76 -13.28 -44.41
N ALA A 203 1.74 -12.94 -43.62
CA ALA A 203 0.76 -13.91 -43.14
C ALA A 203 -0.10 -14.55 -44.22
N SER A 204 -0.15 -14.03 -45.47
CA SER A 204 -0.88 -14.64 -46.59
C SER A 204 0.03 -15.18 -47.71
N MET A 205 1.28 -14.67 -47.82
CA MET A 205 2.18 -15.13 -48.89
C MET A 205 3.05 -16.31 -48.50
N CYS A 206 3.54 -16.30 -47.28
CA CYS A 206 4.48 -17.33 -46.77
C CYS A 206 4.28 -17.55 -45.24
N PRO A 207 3.04 -17.83 -44.77
CA PRO A 207 2.75 -18.05 -43.37
C PRO A 207 3.56 -19.19 -42.74
N GLU A 208 3.94 -20.17 -43.51
CA GLU A 208 4.73 -21.34 -43.09
C GLU A 208 6.14 -20.96 -42.59
N LEU A 209 6.65 -19.79 -42.97
CA LEU A 209 7.94 -19.27 -42.51
C LEU A 209 7.83 -18.48 -41.19
N GLY A 210 6.62 -18.14 -40.75
CA GLY A 210 6.35 -17.38 -39.55
C GLY A 210 6.26 -18.26 -38.30
N ARG A 211 6.53 -17.67 -37.16
CA ARG A 211 6.24 -18.21 -35.81
C ARG A 211 5.71 -17.09 -34.96
N SER A 212 4.42 -17.17 -34.62
CA SER A 212 3.70 -16.07 -33.96
C SER A 212 3.99 -16.04 -32.44
N ALA A 213 4.59 -14.95 -31.99
CA ALA A 213 4.75 -14.68 -30.56
C ALA A 213 3.41 -14.37 -29.88
N LEU A 214 2.45 -13.78 -30.61
CA LEU A 214 1.11 -13.50 -30.07
C LEU A 214 0.32 -14.79 -29.84
N ASP A 215 0.39 -15.77 -30.74
CA ASP A 215 -0.23 -17.09 -30.55
C ASP A 215 0.33 -17.78 -29.30
N ALA A 216 1.63 -17.59 -29.01
CA ALA A 216 2.22 -18.11 -27.77
C ALA A 216 1.65 -17.45 -26.53
N VAL A 217 1.41 -16.13 -26.53
CA VAL A 217 0.73 -15.40 -25.44
C VAL A 217 -0.68 -15.95 -25.26
N GLU A 218 -1.46 -16.08 -26.32
CA GLU A 218 -2.84 -16.60 -26.27
C GLU A 218 -2.90 -18.01 -25.71
N LEU A 219 -2.02 -18.92 -26.17
CA LEU A 219 -1.93 -20.29 -25.65
C LEU A 219 -1.50 -20.34 -24.18
N MET A 220 -0.59 -19.47 -23.76
CA MET A 220 -0.23 -19.31 -22.35
C MET A 220 -1.44 -18.88 -21.51
N ASP A 221 -2.18 -17.87 -21.97
CA ASP A 221 -3.35 -17.34 -21.26
C ASP A 221 -4.45 -18.41 -21.12
N VAL A 222 -4.70 -19.20 -22.17
CA VAL A 222 -5.62 -20.34 -22.14
C VAL A 222 -5.11 -21.41 -21.17
N GLY A 223 -3.83 -21.75 -21.20
CA GLY A 223 -3.23 -22.74 -20.31
C GLY A 223 -3.33 -22.34 -18.83
N VAL A 224 -3.11 -21.07 -18.50
CA VAL A 224 -3.28 -20.53 -17.15
C VAL A 224 -4.75 -20.55 -16.74
N ASN A 225 -5.68 -20.29 -17.65
CA ASN A 225 -7.11 -20.38 -17.35
C ASN A 225 -7.53 -21.80 -16.97
N TYR A 226 -7.00 -22.84 -17.63
CA TYR A 226 -7.22 -24.23 -17.20
C TYR A 226 -6.57 -24.55 -15.85
N MET A 227 -5.41 -23.97 -15.55
CA MET A 227 -4.74 -24.17 -14.26
C MET A 227 -5.60 -23.67 -13.08
N ARG A 228 -6.53 -22.72 -13.28
CA ARG A 228 -7.42 -22.18 -12.22
C ARG A 228 -8.27 -23.26 -11.55
N GLU A 229 -8.63 -24.34 -12.25
CA GLU A 229 -9.34 -25.50 -11.69
C GLU A 229 -8.51 -26.29 -10.65
N HIS A 230 -7.20 -26.05 -10.61
CA HIS A 230 -6.23 -26.84 -9.85
C HIS A 230 -5.33 -25.96 -8.97
N MET A 231 -5.86 -24.86 -8.44
CA MET A 231 -5.22 -24.01 -7.46
C MET A 231 -6.17 -23.77 -6.28
N ILE A 232 -5.64 -23.29 -5.16
CA ILE A 232 -6.47 -22.98 -3.98
C ILE A 232 -7.45 -21.84 -4.27
N ASP A 233 -8.62 -21.88 -3.64
CA ASP A 233 -9.71 -20.92 -3.88
C ASP A 233 -9.33 -19.47 -3.59
N GLU A 234 -8.45 -19.25 -2.63
CA GLU A 234 -7.96 -17.92 -2.23
C GLU A 234 -6.94 -17.31 -3.19
N ALA A 235 -6.33 -18.12 -4.06
CA ALA A 235 -5.37 -17.63 -5.05
C ALA A 235 -6.06 -16.86 -6.18
N ARG A 236 -5.36 -15.91 -6.76
CA ARG A 236 -5.83 -15.16 -7.93
C ARG A 236 -4.68 -14.95 -8.90
N ILE A 237 -4.96 -15.17 -10.17
CA ILE A 237 -4.02 -14.89 -11.26
C ILE A 237 -4.72 -13.99 -12.27
N HIS A 238 -4.12 -12.85 -12.56
CA HIS A 238 -4.60 -11.88 -13.54
C HIS A 238 -3.49 -11.61 -14.54
N TYR A 239 -3.85 -11.19 -15.75
CA TYR A 239 -2.88 -10.77 -16.75
C TYR A 239 -3.38 -9.59 -17.58
N ALA A 240 -2.44 -8.92 -18.22
CA ALA A 240 -2.67 -7.89 -19.22
C ALA A 240 -1.67 -8.08 -20.36
N ILE A 241 -2.14 -8.15 -21.60
CA ILE A 241 -1.27 -8.13 -22.77
C ILE A 241 -0.74 -6.70 -22.90
N THR A 242 0.58 -6.54 -22.79
CA THR A 242 1.26 -5.22 -22.82
C THR A 242 1.88 -4.90 -24.17
N ASP A 243 2.09 -5.93 -25.01
CA ASP A 243 2.55 -5.77 -26.38
C ASP A 243 1.97 -6.91 -27.23
N THR A 244 1.25 -6.57 -28.27
CA THR A 244 0.64 -7.52 -29.21
C THR A 244 1.53 -7.79 -30.42
N GLY A 245 2.67 -7.12 -30.55
CA GLY A 245 3.58 -7.23 -31.70
C GLY A 245 3.18 -6.37 -32.90
N GLY A 246 2.27 -5.40 -32.70
CA GLY A 246 1.79 -4.47 -33.72
C GLY A 246 0.30 -4.65 -34.06
N ASP A 247 -0.19 -3.79 -34.94
CA ASP A 247 -1.60 -3.67 -35.34
C ASP A 247 -1.89 -4.20 -36.77
N ALA A 248 -0.86 -4.68 -37.48
CA ALA A 248 -0.97 -5.13 -38.86
C ALA A 248 -1.26 -6.65 -38.93
N PRO A 249 -2.49 -7.11 -39.25
CA PRO A 249 -2.87 -8.51 -39.21
C PRO A 249 -2.24 -9.35 -40.34
N ASN A 250 -1.63 -8.70 -41.31
CA ASN A 250 -0.91 -9.35 -42.43
C ASN A 250 0.58 -9.60 -42.12
N VAL A 251 1.02 -9.33 -40.89
CA VAL A 251 2.38 -9.61 -40.40
C VAL A 251 2.31 -10.60 -39.24
N VAL A 252 3.00 -11.72 -39.34
CA VAL A 252 3.17 -12.64 -38.19
C VAL A 252 4.01 -11.94 -37.12
N GLN A 253 3.49 -11.89 -35.89
CA GLN A 253 4.10 -11.12 -34.80
C GLN A 253 5.37 -11.81 -34.29
N SER A 254 6.50 -11.13 -34.44
CA SER A 254 7.80 -11.64 -34.01
C SER A 254 8.11 -11.39 -32.51
N ARG A 255 7.31 -10.55 -31.85
CA ARG A 255 7.40 -10.27 -30.43
C ARG A 255 6.01 -10.00 -29.86
N ALA A 256 5.71 -10.57 -28.69
CA ALA A 256 4.53 -10.22 -27.91
C ALA A 256 4.85 -10.36 -26.42
N GLN A 257 4.13 -9.61 -25.57
CA GLN A 257 4.41 -9.59 -24.14
C GLN A 257 3.11 -9.56 -23.34
N VAL A 258 3.10 -10.31 -22.24
CA VAL A 258 2.01 -10.32 -21.27
C VAL A 258 2.58 -10.14 -19.84
N LEU A 259 1.93 -9.32 -19.05
CA LEU A 259 2.24 -9.11 -17.62
C LEU A 259 1.24 -9.89 -16.77
N TYR A 260 1.77 -10.73 -15.89
CA TYR A 260 1.00 -11.52 -14.94
C TYR A 260 1.12 -10.95 -13.52
N ALA A 261 0.00 -10.99 -12.77
CA ALA A 261 -0.06 -10.82 -11.32
C ALA A 261 -0.53 -12.13 -10.70
N ILE A 262 0.32 -12.76 -9.87
CA ILE A 262 0.08 -14.06 -9.23
C ILE A 262 -0.03 -13.82 -7.74
N ARG A 263 -1.19 -14.11 -7.13
CA ARG A 263 -1.49 -13.81 -5.73
C ARG A 263 -1.97 -15.06 -5.00
N ALA A 264 -1.50 -15.23 -3.75
CA ALA A 264 -1.96 -16.24 -2.81
C ALA A 264 -1.83 -15.75 -1.36
N PRO A 265 -2.48 -16.41 -0.37
CA PRO A 265 -2.36 -16.03 1.04
C PRO A 265 -0.93 -16.03 1.58
N LYS A 266 -0.06 -16.94 1.10
CA LYS A 266 1.33 -17.06 1.55
C LYS A 266 2.28 -16.95 0.37
N ILE A 267 3.45 -16.36 0.62
CA ILE A 267 4.51 -16.22 -0.39
C ILE A 267 4.99 -17.56 -0.94
N THR A 268 5.03 -18.60 -0.11
CA THR A 268 5.39 -19.96 -0.56
C THR A 268 4.41 -20.51 -1.59
N GLN A 269 3.12 -20.23 -1.44
CA GLN A 269 2.08 -20.60 -2.42
C GLN A 269 2.21 -19.82 -3.73
N VAL A 270 2.57 -18.51 -3.62
CA VAL A 270 2.85 -17.71 -4.83
C VAL A 270 4.03 -18.27 -5.60
N LYS A 271 5.12 -18.68 -4.93
CA LYS A 271 6.29 -19.30 -5.56
C LYS A 271 5.92 -20.62 -6.28
N GLU A 272 5.07 -21.45 -5.68
CA GLU A 272 4.57 -22.67 -6.31
C GLU A 272 3.76 -22.35 -7.57
N LEU A 273 2.77 -21.44 -7.47
CA LEU A 273 1.95 -21.03 -8.61
C LEU A 273 2.79 -20.39 -9.72
N TYR A 274 3.75 -19.55 -9.37
CA TYR A 274 4.69 -18.95 -10.32
C TYR A 274 5.45 -20.00 -11.14
N ASN A 275 5.98 -21.04 -10.50
CA ASN A 275 6.67 -22.11 -11.18
C ASN A 275 5.74 -22.84 -12.17
N ARG A 276 4.49 -23.05 -11.81
CA ARG A 276 3.48 -23.67 -12.70
C ARG A 276 3.15 -22.76 -13.89
N VAL A 277 2.99 -21.44 -13.68
CA VAL A 277 2.79 -20.45 -14.76
C VAL A 277 3.99 -20.41 -15.69
N CYS A 278 5.23 -20.46 -15.16
CA CYS A 278 6.44 -20.54 -15.97
C CYS A 278 6.50 -21.81 -16.85
N ASN A 279 6.02 -22.95 -16.34
CA ASN A 279 5.96 -24.19 -17.12
C ASN A 279 4.92 -24.09 -18.25
N ILE A 280 3.78 -23.44 -18.01
CA ILE A 280 2.78 -23.18 -19.06
C ILE A 280 3.37 -22.27 -20.14
N ALA A 281 4.08 -21.20 -19.77
CA ALA A 281 4.74 -20.31 -20.71
C ALA A 281 5.76 -21.06 -21.61
N ARG A 282 6.58 -21.92 -21.00
CA ARG A 282 7.52 -22.78 -21.77
C ARG A 282 6.80 -23.76 -22.68
N GLY A 283 5.68 -24.33 -22.24
CA GLY A 283 4.81 -25.19 -23.06
C GLY A 283 4.22 -24.44 -24.25
N ALA A 284 3.73 -23.20 -24.05
CA ALA A 284 3.22 -22.34 -25.11
C ALA A 284 4.32 -22.01 -26.14
N ALA A 285 5.52 -21.67 -25.67
CA ALA A 285 6.66 -21.43 -26.55
C ALA A 285 7.03 -22.68 -27.38
N LEU A 286 6.99 -23.85 -26.76
CA LEU A 286 7.27 -25.13 -27.48
C LEU A 286 6.21 -25.43 -28.55
N MET A 287 4.91 -25.19 -28.23
CA MET A 287 3.81 -25.43 -29.19
C MET A 287 3.87 -24.51 -30.40
N THR A 288 4.38 -23.29 -30.24
CA THR A 288 4.44 -22.27 -31.31
C THR A 288 5.83 -22.18 -31.96
N GLU A 289 6.80 -23.00 -31.54
CA GLU A 289 8.20 -22.93 -31.96
C GLU A 289 8.82 -21.53 -31.76
N THR A 290 8.42 -20.86 -30.68
CA THR A 290 8.95 -19.56 -30.23
C THR A 290 9.88 -19.74 -29.03
N THR A 291 10.45 -18.62 -28.52
CA THR A 291 11.19 -18.62 -27.26
C THR A 291 10.48 -17.69 -26.27
N VAL A 292 10.66 -17.92 -24.95
CA VAL A 292 10.08 -17.06 -23.91
C VAL A 292 11.17 -16.57 -22.98
N GLU A 293 11.19 -15.24 -22.75
CA GLU A 293 11.91 -14.58 -21.69
C GLU A 293 10.96 -14.36 -20.52
N ILE A 294 11.37 -14.72 -19.30
CA ILE A 294 10.58 -14.58 -18.07
C ILE A 294 11.29 -13.59 -17.15
N ARG A 295 10.66 -12.45 -16.88
CA ARG A 295 11.24 -11.41 -16.05
C ARG A 295 10.28 -11.04 -14.92
N GLN A 296 10.63 -11.42 -13.68
CA GLN A 296 9.94 -10.94 -12.50
C GLN A 296 10.32 -9.47 -12.28
N VAL A 297 9.35 -8.61 -11.99
CA VAL A 297 9.56 -7.15 -11.85
C VAL A 297 9.11 -6.60 -10.51
N ALA A 298 8.27 -7.33 -9.78
CA ALA A 298 7.91 -6.99 -8.41
C ALA A 298 7.51 -8.26 -7.64
N ALA A 299 7.70 -8.21 -6.35
CA ALA A 299 7.23 -9.23 -5.43
C ALA A 299 7.00 -8.63 -4.05
N TYR A 300 5.96 -9.08 -3.38
CA TYR A 300 5.70 -8.75 -1.97
C TYR A 300 5.26 -10.01 -1.23
N SER A 301 5.70 -10.08 0.03
CA SER A 301 5.27 -11.12 0.96
C SER A 301 3.89 -10.78 1.56
N ASN A 302 3.23 -11.76 2.12
CA ASN A 302 2.02 -11.53 2.90
C ASN A 302 2.35 -10.82 4.23
N LEU A 303 1.41 -10.00 4.72
CA LEU A 303 1.53 -9.29 6.00
C LEU A 303 1.42 -10.28 7.18
N ILE A 304 2.26 -10.07 8.18
CA ILE A 304 2.19 -10.69 9.50
C ILE A 304 1.95 -9.56 10.52
N SER A 305 0.69 -9.29 10.85
CA SER A 305 0.37 -8.18 11.74
C SER A 305 0.52 -8.58 13.21
N SER A 306 1.07 -7.68 14.03
CA SER A 306 1.17 -7.83 15.47
C SER A 306 -0.15 -7.49 16.15
N LYS A 307 -0.71 -8.45 16.91
CA LYS A 307 -1.90 -8.23 17.73
C LYS A 307 -1.62 -7.28 18.88
N ILE A 308 -0.44 -7.38 19.49
CA ILE A 308 -0.03 -6.51 20.60
C ILE A 308 -0.05 -5.05 20.17
N LEU A 309 0.54 -4.73 19.02
CA LEU A 309 0.52 -3.38 18.46
C LEU A 309 -0.92 -2.94 18.09
N ALA A 310 -1.69 -3.84 17.49
CA ALA A 310 -3.08 -3.56 17.10
C ALA A 310 -3.97 -3.27 18.32
N ASP A 311 -3.83 -4.02 19.41
CA ASP A 311 -4.58 -3.81 20.64
C ASP A 311 -4.26 -2.43 21.27
N HIS A 312 -2.99 -2.01 21.31
CA HIS A 312 -2.60 -0.68 21.79
C HIS A 312 -3.15 0.45 20.92
N MET A 313 -3.06 0.32 19.59
CA MET A 313 -3.67 1.31 18.68
C MET A 313 -5.18 1.40 18.83
N ASN A 314 -5.85 0.24 18.94
CA ASN A 314 -7.30 0.19 19.13
C ASN A 314 -7.73 0.83 20.46
N ALA A 315 -6.95 0.68 21.53
CA ALA A 315 -7.21 1.37 22.79
C ALA A 315 -7.17 2.90 22.64
N TYR A 316 -6.24 3.43 21.87
CA TYR A 316 -6.21 4.87 21.55
C TYR A 316 -7.35 5.31 20.63
N LEU A 317 -7.75 4.47 19.66
CA LEU A 317 -8.94 4.73 18.84
C LEU A 317 -10.22 4.85 19.68
N GLU A 318 -10.36 4.03 20.73
CA GLU A 318 -11.47 4.11 21.67
C GLU A 318 -11.42 5.39 22.50
N LYS A 319 -10.27 5.72 23.06
CA LYS A 319 -10.09 6.91 23.92
C LYS A 319 -10.26 8.23 23.18
N LEU A 320 -9.72 8.37 21.97
CA LEU A 320 -9.92 9.56 21.13
C LEU A 320 -11.36 9.68 20.62
N GLY A 321 -12.07 8.57 20.51
CA GLY A 321 -13.43 8.56 19.99
C GLY A 321 -13.51 8.80 18.46
N PRO A 322 -14.71 9.08 17.92
CA PRO A 322 -14.92 9.29 16.48
C PRO A 322 -14.38 10.64 16.01
N ILE A 323 -13.99 10.70 14.73
CA ILE A 323 -13.72 11.96 14.06
C ILE A 323 -15.04 12.74 13.95
N THR A 324 -15.03 14.02 14.31
CA THR A 324 -16.22 14.88 14.22
C THR A 324 -16.26 15.57 12.86
N TYR A 325 -17.39 15.42 12.17
CA TYR A 325 -17.65 16.03 10.87
C TYR A 325 -18.75 17.10 10.98
N THR A 326 -18.68 18.12 10.10
CA THR A 326 -19.70 19.18 9.99
C THR A 326 -20.83 18.75 9.05
N GLU A 327 -21.94 19.47 9.05
CA GLU A 327 -23.05 19.24 8.13
C GLU A 327 -22.62 19.44 6.66
N GLU A 328 -21.70 20.37 6.39
CA GLU A 328 -21.13 20.59 5.06
C GLU A 328 -20.30 19.39 4.60
N GLU A 329 -19.54 18.76 5.51
CA GLU A 329 -18.76 17.54 5.22
C GLU A 329 -19.68 16.33 4.95
N TYR A 330 -20.77 16.21 5.71
CA TYR A 330 -21.77 15.17 5.39
C TYR A 330 -22.45 15.41 4.04
N ALA A 331 -22.81 16.66 3.72
CA ALA A 331 -23.38 17.01 2.43
C ALA A 331 -22.40 16.78 1.27
N TYR A 332 -21.13 17.07 1.49
CA TYR A 332 -20.04 16.75 0.55
C TYR A 332 -19.94 15.25 0.31
N ALA A 333 -19.82 14.46 1.37
CA ALA A 333 -19.73 13.00 1.27
C ALA A 333 -20.97 12.39 0.58
N GLN A 334 -22.15 12.92 0.83
CA GLN A 334 -23.39 12.47 0.19
C GLN A 334 -23.37 12.69 -1.32
N LYS A 335 -22.79 13.80 -1.81
CA LYS A 335 -22.63 14.02 -3.26
C LYS A 335 -21.74 12.96 -3.89
N PHE A 336 -20.64 12.58 -3.22
CA PHE A 336 -19.77 11.50 -3.72
C PHE A 336 -20.45 10.14 -3.66
N GLN A 337 -21.24 9.84 -2.64
CA GLN A 337 -22.04 8.61 -2.63
C GLN A 337 -23.05 8.55 -3.78
N GLN A 338 -23.66 9.68 -4.16
CA GLN A 338 -24.56 9.75 -5.31
C GLN A 338 -23.86 9.44 -6.64
N SER A 339 -22.57 9.80 -6.76
CA SER A 339 -21.73 9.53 -7.94
C SER A 339 -21.25 8.06 -8.07
N LEU A 340 -21.46 7.23 -7.05
CA LEU A 340 -21.12 5.82 -7.12
C LEU A 340 -21.96 5.08 -8.14
N SER A 341 -21.38 4.09 -8.80
CA SER A 341 -22.13 3.17 -9.65
C SER A 341 -23.18 2.39 -8.86
N ASP A 342 -24.19 1.86 -9.53
CA ASP A 342 -25.18 0.99 -8.88
C ASP A 342 -24.53 -0.26 -8.30
N GLN A 343 -23.47 -0.76 -8.93
CA GLN A 343 -22.70 -1.89 -8.42
C GLN A 343 -22.00 -1.53 -7.10
N ASP A 344 -21.35 -0.37 -7.01
CA ASP A 344 -20.67 0.08 -5.79
C ASP A 344 -21.69 0.32 -4.66
N LYS A 345 -22.83 0.95 -4.97
CA LYS A 345 -23.94 1.14 -4.01
C LYS A 345 -24.44 -0.18 -3.46
N ASN A 346 -24.55 -1.20 -4.31
CA ASN A 346 -24.98 -2.54 -3.90
C ASN A 346 -23.94 -3.28 -3.03
N GLN A 347 -22.67 -2.85 -3.06
CA GLN A 347 -21.63 -3.39 -2.17
C GLN A 347 -21.61 -2.74 -0.77
N LEU A 348 -22.20 -1.56 -0.59
CA LEU A 348 -22.22 -0.84 0.70
C LEU A 348 -22.71 -1.70 1.87
N PRO A 349 -23.80 -2.48 1.77
CA PRO A 349 -24.24 -3.35 2.86
C PRO A 349 -23.22 -4.43 3.23
N THR A 350 -22.48 -4.95 2.23
CA THR A 350 -21.43 -5.94 2.45
C THR A 350 -20.23 -5.30 3.15
N ILE A 351 -19.77 -4.15 2.66
CA ILE A 351 -18.68 -3.37 3.28
C ILE A 351 -19.05 -3.03 4.73
N ALA A 352 -20.24 -2.46 4.96
CA ALA A 352 -20.66 -2.11 6.30
C ALA A 352 -20.72 -3.34 7.23
N ARG A 353 -21.16 -4.50 6.75
CA ARG A 353 -21.21 -5.73 7.54
C ARG A 353 -19.81 -6.25 7.86
N ASP A 354 -18.90 -6.22 6.89
CA ASP A 354 -17.53 -6.71 7.06
C ASP A 354 -16.73 -5.85 8.06
N TYR A 355 -16.98 -4.54 8.08
CA TYR A 355 -16.33 -3.61 9.03
C TYR A 355 -17.03 -3.53 10.38
N PHE A 356 -18.35 -3.51 10.43
CA PHE A 356 -19.12 -3.11 11.62
C PHE A 356 -20.00 -4.21 12.20
N GLY A 357 -20.07 -5.39 11.56
CA GLY A 357 -20.83 -6.53 12.06
C GLY A 357 -22.27 -6.18 12.43
N PRO A 358 -22.69 -6.36 13.70
CA PRO A 358 -24.07 -6.08 14.15
C PRO A 358 -24.49 -4.60 14.01
N LYS A 359 -23.54 -3.67 13.97
CA LYS A 359 -23.80 -2.22 13.82
C LYS A 359 -23.96 -1.78 12.37
N ALA A 360 -23.77 -2.65 11.41
CA ALA A 360 -23.78 -2.34 9.97
C ALA A 360 -25.06 -1.60 9.53
N ALA A 361 -26.23 -2.04 9.98
CA ALA A 361 -27.52 -1.45 9.61
C ALA A 361 -27.72 0.00 10.08
N GLU A 362 -27.00 0.40 11.13
CA GLU A 362 -26.99 1.76 11.63
C GLU A 362 -25.98 2.62 10.86
N VAL A 363 -24.78 2.09 10.69
CA VAL A 363 -23.64 2.81 10.08
C VAL A 363 -23.88 3.12 8.62
N ILE A 364 -24.50 2.21 7.86
CA ILE A 364 -24.77 2.36 6.44
C ILE A 364 -25.65 3.58 6.09
N LYS A 365 -26.40 4.10 7.06
CA LYS A 365 -27.27 5.26 6.86
C LYS A 365 -26.48 6.57 6.78
N LYS A 366 -25.21 6.56 7.13
CA LYS A 366 -24.36 7.74 7.15
C LYS A 366 -23.45 7.80 5.92
N PRO A 367 -23.18 8.98 5.38
CA PRO A 367 -22.30 9.13 4.22
C PRO A 367 -20.81 9.00 4.55
N ILE A 368 -20.45 8.93 5.84
CA ILE A 368 -19.11 8.65 6.34
C ILE A 368 -19.24 7.59 7.44
N PHE A 369 -18.38 6.58 7.43
CA PHE A 369 -18.38 5.56 8.47
C PHE A 369 -17.56 6.03 9.68
N GLU A 370 -18.27 6.55 10.69
CA GLU A 370 -17.66 7.14 11.89
C GLU A 370 -17.27 6.14 12.99
N PRO A 371 -18.06 5.08 13.25
CA PRO A 371 -17.77 4.18 14.36
C PRO A 371 -16.46 3.44 14.16
N MET A 372 -15.91 2.97 15.25
CA MET A 372 -14.83 2.02 15.22
C MET A 372 -15.31 0.70 14.62
N ALA A 373 -14.54 0.15 13.67
CA ALA A 373 -14.83 -1.15 13.10
C ALA A 373 -14.84 -2.23 14.19
N TYR A 374 -15.62 -3.31 13.96
CA TYR A 374 -15.71 -4.41 14.91
C TYR A 374 -14.32 -5.01 15.14
N GLN A 375 -13.89 -5.06 16.40
CA GLN A 375 -12.55 -5.47 16.79
C GLN A 375 -12.44 -6.99 16.99
N ASN A 376 -11.21 -7.46 16.89
CA ASN A 376 -10.70 -8.74 17.40
C ASN A 376 -10.96 -10.00 16.59
N LEU A 377 -11.33 -9.90 15.32
CA LEU A 377 -11.25 -11.07 14.45
C LEU A 377 -10.04 -10.94 13.54
N TYR A 378 -9.21 -11.98 13.51
CA TYR A 378 -8.23 -12.16 12.46
C TYR A 378 -8.93 -12.07 11.10
N SER A 379 -8.42 -11.24 10.21
CA SER A 379 -9.04 -11.00 8.91
C SER A 379 -8.04 -11.18 7.78
N ASP A 380 -8.33 -12.12 6.88
CA ASP A 380 -7.59 -12.21 5.63
C ASP A 380 -8.02 -11.09 4.69
N LEU A 381 -7.16 -10.08 4.58
CA LEU A 381 -7.37 -8.96 3.69
C LEU A 381 -7.17 -9.40 2.24
N LYS A 382 -8.04 -8.90 1.34
CA LYS A 382 -8.07 -9.36 -0.06
C LYS A 382 -7.06 -8.66 -0.97
N TYR A 383 -6.38 -7.65 -0.47
CA TYR A 383 -5.35 -6.88 -1.17
C TYR A 383 -3.93 -7.36 -0.84
N SER A 384 -2.94 -6.78 -1.49
CA SER A 384 -1.51 -6.99 -1.24
C SER A 384 -0.87 -5.64 -0.92
N THR A 385 0.14 -5.63 -0.05
CA THR A 385 0.99 -4.47 0.23
C THR A 385 2.41 -4.93 0.52
N ASP A 386 3.39 -4.15 0.14
CA ASP A 386 4.81 -4.41 0.42
C ASP A 386 5.21 -4.16 1.89
N VAL A 387 4.30 -3.62 2.72
CA VAL A 387 4.42 -3.64 4.19
C VAL A 387 4.54 -5.08 4.69
N GLY A 388 4.03 -6.05 3.93
CA GLY A 388 4.19 -7.46 4.20
C GLY A 388 5.64 -7.85 4.41
N ASP A 389 6.56 -7.40 3.55
CA ASP A 389 7.99 -7.75 3.65
C ASP A 389 8.63 -7.23 4.94
N VAL A 390 8.30 -6.02 5.37
CA VAL A 390 8.74 -5.44 6.65
C VAL A 390 8.26 -6.29 7.83
N SER A 391 7.02 -6.77 7.77
CA SER A 391 6.37 -7.51 8.86
C SER A 391 6.99 -8.88 9.16
N TRP A 392 7.74 -9.46 8.23
CA TRP A 392 8.49 -10.68 8.45
C TRP A 392 9.74 -10.48 9.32
N LEU A 393 10.23 -9.23 9.42
CA LEU A 393 11.45 -8.89 10.17
C LEU A 393 11.15 -8.23 11.50
N VAL A 394 10.10 -7.41 11.55
CA VAL A 394 9.76 -6.60 12.73
C VAL A 394 8.26 -6.62 13.00
N PRO A 395 7.84 -6.65 14.29
CA PRO A 395 6.43 -6.51 14.64
C PRO A 395 5.83 -5.28 14.00
N THR A 396 4.79 -5.48 13.19
CA THR A 396 4.20 -4.44 12.33
C THR A 396 2.70 -4.34 12.55
N VAL A 397 2.14 -3.14 12.52
CA VAL A 397 0.70 -2.88 12.56
C VAL A 397 0.29 -1.91 11.46
N HIS A 398 -0.89 -2.17 10.90
CA HIS A 398 -1.52 -1.37 9.87
C HIS A 398 -2.81 -0.75 10.41
N LEU A 399 -2.84 0.57 10.51
CA LEU A 399 -3.98 1.36 10.98
C LEU A 399 -4.85 1.80 9.80
N ASN A 400 -6.14 1.53 9.83
CA ASN A 400 -7.11 2.02 8.85
C ASN A 400 -7.89 3.20 9.42
N ILE A 401 -8.02 4.28 8.64
CA ILE A 401 -8.77 5.49 9.02
C ILE A 401 -9.64 5.95 7.84
N PRO A 402 -10.93 6.31 8.08
CA PRO A 402 -11.78 6.83 7.03
C PRO A 402 -11.31 8.22 6.58
N THR A 403 -11.13 8.37 5.29
CA THR A 403 -10.68 9.62 4.64
C THR A 403 -11.58 10.02 3.46
N PHE A 404 -12.57 9.19 3.14
CA PHE A 404 -13.47 9.35 2.00
C PHE A 404 -14.93 9.09 2.39
N ALA A 405 -15.85 9.52 1.54
CA ALA A 405 -17.25 9.14 1.61
C ALA A 405 -17.40 7.61 1.61
N ALA A 406 -18.33 7.10 2.39
CA ALA A 406 -18.61 5.66 2.49
C ALA A 406 -18.94 5.07 1.11
N GLY A 407 -18.30 3.96 0.76
CA GLY A 407 -18.42 3.27 -0.53
C GLY A 407 -17.48 3.77 -1.61
N THR A 408 -16.67 4.80 -1.36
CA THR A 408 -15.62 5.20 -2.29
C THR A 408 -14.60 4.07 -2.43
N ALA A 409 -14.49 3.51 -3.63
CA ALA A 409 -13.47 2.53 -3.93
C ALA A 409 -12.09 3.19 -4.05
N LEU A 410 -11.06 2.57 -3.50
CA LEU A 410 -9.67 2.94 -3.80
C LEU A 410 -9.40 2.70 -5.30
N HIS A 411 -8.38 3.35 -5.85
CA HIS A 411 -8.02 3.32 -7.28
C HIS A 411 -9.15 3.85 -8.20
N SER A 412 -10.00 4.75 -7.67
CA SER A 412 -11.05 5.41 -8.43
C SER A 412 -10.83 6.92 -8.55
N TRP A 413 -11.47 7.53 -9.55
CA TRP A 413 -11.46 8.98 -9.69
C TRP A 413 -12.12 9.68 -8.47
N GLN A 414 -13.09 9.02 -7.82
CA GLN A 414 -13.74 9.53 -6.61
C GLN A 414 -12.74 9.64 -5.45
N ALA A 415 -11.86 8.67 -5.28
CA ALA A 415 -10.81 8.72 -4.26
C ALA A 415 -9.86 9.89 -4.51
N VAL A 416 -9.40 10.05 -5.76
CA VAL A 416 -8.53 11.20 -6.14
C VAL A 416 -9.23 12.52 -5.89
N ALA A 417 -10.50 12.67 -6.30
CA ALA A 417 -11.26 13.91 -6.15
C ALA A 417 -11.40 14.33 -4.68
N GLN A 418 -11.52 13.37 -3.76
CA GLN A 418 -11.69 13.62 -2.32
C GLN A 418 -10.37 13.82 -1.57
N GLY A 419 -9.23 13.56 -2.20
CA GLY A 419 -7.90 13.56 -1.55
C GLY A 419 -7.46 14.90 -0.97
N LYS A 420 -8.08 16.02 -1.35
CA LYS A 420 -7.85 17.36 -0.80
C LYS A 420 -8.98 17.86 0.11
N SER A 421 -9.97 17.02 0.39
CA SER A 421 -11.11 17.41 1.23
C SER A 421 -10.73 17.55 2.70
N SER A 422 -11.50 18.32 3.45
CA SER A 422 -11.37 18.40 4.89
C SER A 422 -11.59 17.05 5.59
N ILE A 423 -12.41 16.17 5.02
CA ILE A 423 -12.61 14.79 5.49
C ILE A 423 -11.29 14.02 5.41
N ALA A 424 -10.60 14.06 4.27
CA ALA A 424 -9.31 13.42 4.07
C ALA A 424 -8.24 13.96 5.04
N HIS A 425 -8.16 15.28 5.19
CA HIS A 425 -7.21 15.90 6.11
C HIS A 425 -7.49 15.59 7.58
N LYS A 426 -8.75 15.52 8.00
CA LYS A 426 -9.12 15.08 9.35
C LYS A 426 -8.69 13.65 9.62
N GLY A 427 -8.92 12.74 8.67
CA GLY A 427 -8.46 11.36 8.77
C GLY A 427 -6.95 11.25 8.88
N MET A 428 -6.20 11.97 8.03
CA MET A 428 -4.75 12.06 8.05
C MET A 428 -4.20 12.49 9.41
N LEU A 429 -4.71 13.59 9.97
CA LEU A 429 -4.26 14.12 11.26
C LEU A 429 -4.68 13.21 12.42
N TYR A 430 -5.82 12.53 12.29
CA TYR A 430 -6.26 11.54 13.27
C TYR A 430 -5.33 10.33 13.29
N ALA A 431 -4.95 9.79 12.12
CA ALA A 431 -3.96 8.71 12.01
C ALA A 431 -2.62 9.11 12.64
N ALA A 432 -2.17 10.34 12.39
CA ALA A 432 -0.93 10.85 12.98
C ALA A 432 -0.95 10.82 14.51
N ARG A 433 -2.08 11.19 15.16
CA ARG A 433 -2.23 11.12 16.62
C ARG A 433 -2.13 9.69 17.13
N ILE A 434 -2.84 8.76 16.51
CA ILE A 434 -2.86 7.35 16.94
C ILE A 434 -1.47 6.73 16.87
N MET A 435 -0.76 6.93 15.75
CA MET A 435 0.59 6.37 15.59
C MET A 435 1.58 6.97 16.59
N ALA A 436 1.56 8.28 16.83
CA ALA A 436 2.45 8.93 17.81
C ALA A 436 2.19 8.42 19.23
N LEU A 437 0.91 8.33 19.63
CA LEU A 437 0.51 7.85 20.96
C LEU A 437 0.89 6.38 21.17
N THR A 438 0.69 5.53 20.15
CA THR A 438 1.11 4.14 20.20
C THR A 438 2.61 4.03 20.40
N ALA A 439 3.39 4.81 19.64
CA ALA A 439 4.86 4.78 19.77
C ALA A 439 5.35 5.21 21.17
N ILE A 440 4.67 6.16 21.84
CA ILE A 440 5.01 6.57 23.21
C ILE A 440 4.94 5.38 24.17
N ASP A 441 3.92 4.53 24.10
CA ASP A 441 3.80 3.37 24.96
C ASP A 441 5.03 2.45 24.84
N PHE A 442 5.46 2.19 23.61
CA PHE A 442 6.59 1.29 23.34
C PHE A 442 7.95 1.91 23.64
N LEU A 443 8.06 3.25 23.55
CA LEU A 443 9.26 3.98 24.02
C LEU A 443 9.38 3.94 25.55
N GLN A 444 8.27 4.01 26.27
CA GLN A 444 8.26 4.03 27.74
C GLN A 444 8.28 2.64 28.38
N LYS A 445 7.87 1.60 27.66
CA LYS A 445 7.67 0.24 28.19
C LYS A 445 8.41 -0.80 27.31
N PRO A 446 9.74 -0.97 27.52
CA PRO A 446 10.53 -1.92 26.72
C PRO A 446 10.01 -3.36 26.76
N GLU A 447 9.29 -3.74 27.81
CA GLU A 447 8.66 -5.06 27.93
C GLU A 447 7.56 -5.30 26.87
N LEU A 448 6.92 -4.24 26.36
CA LEU A 448 5.95 -4.37 25.27
C LEU A 448 6.65 -4.69 23.94
N VAL A 449 7.82 -4.10 23.72
CA VAL A 449 8.65 -4.41 22.54
C VAL A 449 9.06 -5.88 22.54
N ASN A 450 9.51 -6.39 23.68
CA ASN A 450 9.89 -7.79 23.82
C ASN A 450 8.71 -8.73 23.57
N LYS A 451 7.54 -8.44 24.14
CA LYS A 451 6.32 -9.21 23.89
C LYS A 451 5.92 -9.23 22.41
N ALA A 452 5.99 -8.09 21.72
CA ALA A 452 5.68 -8.02 20.30
C ALA A 452 6.68 -8.83 19.44
N ARG A 453 7.97 -8.85 19.82
CA ARG A 453 8.99 -9.68 19.18
C ARG A 453 8.78 -11.18 19.44
N GLU A 454 8.41 -11.56 20.68
CA GLU A 454 8.04 -12.92 21.03
C GLU A 454 6.83 -13.38 20.21
N GLU A 455 5.77 -12.57 20.12
CA GLU A 455 4.59 -12.82 19.28
C GLU A 455 4.97 -13.09 17.82
N LEU A 456 5.84 -12.25 17.22
CA LEU A 456 6.30 -12.46 15.85
C LEU A 456 7.07 -13.77 15.71
N THR A 457 7.96 -14.08 16.65
CA THR A 457 8.75 -15.33 16.64
C THR A 457 7.85 -16.55 16.71
N GLU A 458 6.82 -16.52 17.58
CA GLU A 458 5.83 -17.60 17.70
C GLU A 458 5.00 -17.73 16.42
N THR A 459 4.56 -16.62 15.82
CA THR A 459 3.78 -16.61 14.59
C THR A 459 4.56 -17.17 13.40
N LEU A 460 5.85 -16.83 13.30
CA LEU A 460 6.75 -17.35 12.26
C LEU A 460 7.04 -18.85 12.47
N ASN A 461 6.97 -19.37 13.68
CA ASN A 461 7.16 -20.79 14.00
C ASN A 461 8.39 -21.40 13.30
N GLY A 462 9.51 -20.67 13.28
CA GLY A 462 10.77 -21.09 12.64
C GLY A 462 10.87 -20.79 11.14
N GLU A 463 9.82 -20.26 10.51
CA GLU A 463 9.91 -19.73 9.16
C GLU A 463 10.80 -18.47 9.15
N THR A 464 11.59 -18.31 8.09
CA THR A 464 12.43 -17.11 7.87
C THR A 464 11.89 -16.30 6.71
N TYR A 465 12.23 -15.01 6.68
CA TYR A 465 11.87 -14.15 5.54
C TYR A 465 12.34 -14.79 4.22
N PRO A 466 11.42 -15.06 3.30
CA PRO A 466 11.75 -15.87 2.12
C PRO A 466 12.43 -15.09 1.00
N ASP A 467 12.74 -13.82 1.18
CA ASP A 467 13.19 -12.88 0.15
C ASP A 467 12.55 -13.17 -1.22
N PRO A 468 11.45 -12.49 -1.56
CA PRO A 468 10.70 -12.81 -2.77
C PRO A 468 11.33 -12.24 -4.05
N LEU A 469 12.28 -11.28 -3.92
CA LEU A 469 12.91 -10.64 -5.06
C LEU A 469 14.07 -11.48 -5.62
N PRO A 470 14.23 -11.58 -6.95
CA PRO A 470 15.49 -12.05 -7.53
C PRO A 470 16.67 -11.19 -7.05
N GLY A 471 17.80 -11.83 -6.72
CA GLY A 471 18.94 -11.13 -6.12
C GLY A 471 19.58 -10.05 -7.00
N ASP A 472 19.39 -10.13 -8.33
CA ASP A 472 19.87 -9.18 -9.33
C ASP A 472 18.82 -8.12 -9.73
N LEU A 473 17.57 -8.26 -9.25
CA LEU A 473 16.50 -7.32 -9.56
C LEU A 473 16.80 -5.94 -8.97
N LYS A 474 16.73 -4.94 -9.81
CA LYS A 474 16.86 -3.52 -9.43
C LYS A 474 15.52 -2.81 -9.51
N PRO A 475 15.33 -1.76 -8.69
CA PRO A 475 14.19 -0.86 -8.86
C PRO A 475 14.23 -0.22 -10.25
N GLU A 476 13.16 -0.39 -11.02
CA GLU A 476 13.05 0.17 -12.36
C GLU A 476 11.63 0.60 -12.70
N VAL A 477 11.52 1.60 -13.55
CA VAL A 477 10.24 2.01 -14.16
C VAL A 477 9.99 1.09 -15.36
N TRP A 478 8.85 0.38 -15.36
CA TRP A 478 8.42 -0.52 -16.43
C TRP A 478 6.98 -0.31 -16.84
#